data_f2b66fb0ab337451a193bf8e97fda07f
#
_entry.id   f2b66fb0ab337451a193bf8e97fda07f
#
_cell.length_a   1.000
_cell.length_b   1.000
_cell.length_c   1.000
_cell.angle_alpha   90.00
_cell.angle_beta   90.00
_cell.angle_gamma   90.00
#
_symmetry.space_group_name_H-M   'P 1'
#
loop_
_entity.id
_entity.type
_entity.pdbx_description
1 polymer ?
#
loop_
_entity_poly.entity_id
_entity_poly.type
_entity_poly.pdbx_seq_one_letter_code
_entity_poly.pdbx_strand_id
1 'polypeptide(L)'
;VGSEMCIRDSGRIMHLQPMKWVNDWPVIGTDKDGDGCGEPVLTYRKPNVGKTYPICTPQESDEFDGYTLSPQWQWHANINEKWAYYAGDKSYVRLYSYPVVEEYKNLWDVANLLLQKTSSDNFSATMKLTFSPNLKNKGERTGLVVMGRDYAGLILENTDKGLVLSQVECLRADKGKPEEVRASVPLSQNTVYLKVRFSCDGKKIKSSEGGHDLIAMCNFSYSLDGKKFESFGAPFQAREGQWIGAKVGMFCTRPAIVTNDGGWADVDWFRITKK
;
A
#
# COMPACT_ATOMS: atom_id res chain seq x y z
N VAL A 1 -3.65 -26.77 2.54
CA VAL A 1 -2.62 -25.79 2.86
C VAL A 1 -3.31 -24.56 3.40
N GLY A 2 -3.25 -24.37 4.72
CA GLY A 2 -3.73 -23.17 5.34
C GLY A 2 -2.90 -21.98 4.87
N SER A 3 -3.48 -21.09 4.05
CA SER A 3 -2.87 -19.81 3.80
C SER A 3 -3.23 -18.91 4.97
N GLU A 4 -2.29 -18.64 5.83
CA GLU A 4 -2.46 -17.63 6.87
C GLU A 4 -2.68 -16.27 6.22
N MET A 5 -3.76 -15.61 6.59
CA MET A 5 -3.99 -14.22 6.21
C MET A 5 -3.19 -13.35 7.18
N CYS A 6 -1.90 -13.19 6.88
CA CYS A 6 -1.02 -12.39 7.73
C CYS A 6 -1.06 -10.92 7.31
N ILE A 7 -1.12 -10.05 8.30
CA ILE A 7 -0.91 -8.60 8.14
C ILE A 7 0.47 -8.31 7.56
N ARG A 8 1.39 -9.15 7.92
CA ARG A 8 2.81 -9.10 7.72
C ARG A 8 3.24 -9.04 6.27
N ASP A 9 2.70 -9.95 5.51
CA ASP A 9 3.10 -10.14 4.14
C ASP A 9 2.02 -9.68 3.21
N SER A 10 2.18 -10.06 2.02
CA SER A 10 1.16 -9.98 1.01
C SER A 10 -0.08 -10.84 1.28
N GLY A 11 -0.27 -11.35 2.49
CA GLY A 11 -1.31 -12.33 2.79
C GLY A 11 -0.93 -13.72 2.28
N ARG A 12 -1.55 -14.19 1.24
CA ARG A 12 -1.33 -15.54 0.69
C ARG A 12 0.04 -15.67 0.03
N ILE A 13 0.96 -16.36 0.71
CA ILE A 13 2.31 -16.59 0.22
C ILE A 13 2.30 -17.70 -0.82
N MET A 14 2.91 -17.44 -1.96
CA MET A 14 3.08 -18.42 -3.04
C MET A 14 4.37 -19.22 -2.79
N HIS A 15 4.25 -20.54 -2.83
CA HIS A 15 5.39 -21.44 -2.69
C HIS A 15 5.62 -22.19 -3.99
N LEU A 16 6.87 -22.16 -4.50
CA LEU A 16 7.29 -22.99 -5.62
C LEU A 16 7.60 -24.41 -5.09
N GLN A 17 6.94 -25.42 -5.62
CA GLN A 17 7.11 -26.81 -5.23
C GLN A 17 7.46 -27.65 -6.46
N PRO A 18 8.26 -28.75 -6.31
CA PRO A 18 8.40 -29.74 -7.39
C PRO A 18 7.05 -30.39 -7.70
N MET A 19 6.85 -30.78 -8.93
CA MET A 19 5.65 -31.48 -9.38
C MET A 19 6.01 -32.59 -10.36
N LYS A 20 5.34 -33.71 -10.25
CA LYS A 20 5.41 -34.84 -11.20
C LYS A 20 4.01 -35.25 -11.62
N TRP A 21 3.86 -35.69 -12.85
CA TRP A 21 2.68 -36.37 -13.33
C TRP A 21 2.80 -37.87 -13.05
N VAL A 22 1.85 -38.43 -12.35
CA VAL A 22 1.76 -39.87 -12.04
C VAL A 22 0.36 -40.34 -12.45
N ASN A 23 0.28 -41.21 -13.48
CA ASN A 23 -1.01 -41.71 -14.01
C ASN A 23 -2.00 -40.58 -14.31
N ASP A 24 -1.56 -39.57 -15.04
CA ASP A 24 -2.32 -38.35 -15.40
C ASP A 24 -2.78 -37.48 -14.21
N TRP A 25 -2.21 -37.70 -13.02
CA TRP A 25 -2.50 -36.94 -11.82
C TRP A 25 -1.28 -36.13 -11.38
N PRO A 26 -1.43 -34.81 -11.06
CA PRO A 26 -0.31 -33.99 -10.59
C PRO A 26 0.00 -34.26 -9.12
N VAL A 27 1.16 -34.80 -8.81
CA VAL A 27 1.67 -34.96 -7.46
C VAL A 27 2.61 -33.79 -7.17
N ILE A 28 2.19 -32.89 -6.28
CA ILE A 28 2.93 -31.66 -5.90
C ILE A 28 3.71 -31.93 -4.61
N GLY A 29 4.99 -31.53 -4.60
CA GLY A 29 5.90 -31.87 -3.50
C GLY A 29 6.68 -33.15 -3.77
N THR A 30 7.05 -33.87 -2.74
CA THR A 30 7.74 -35.16 -2.81
C THR A 30 6.94 -36.20 -2.06
N ASP A 31 6.50 -37.22 -2.76
CA ASP A 31 5.87 -38.41 -2.17
C ASP A 31 6.99 -39.24 -1.53
N LYS A 32 7.07 -39.24 -0.19
CA LYS A 32 8.11 -39.93 0.57
C LYS A 32 7.72 -41.29 1.07
N ASP A 33 6.45 -41.56 1.28
CA ASP A 33 5.92 -42.76 1.83
C ASP A 33 5.21 -43.66 0.78
N GLY A 34 5.06 -43.14 -0.43
CA GLY A 34 4.52 -43.90 -1.57
C GLY A 34 2.99 -43.98 -1.57
N ASP A 35 2.31 -43.10 -0.86
CA ASP A 35 0.84 -43.08 -0.78
C ASP A 35 0.18 -42.37 -1.98
N GLY A 36 0.97 -41.79 -2.89
CA GLY A 36 0.51 -41.04 -4.05
C GLY A 36 0.24 -39.56 -3.77
N CYS A 37 0.42 -39.10 -2.53
CA CYS A 37 0.32 -37.70 -2.13
C CYS A 37 1.70 -37.07 -1.97
N GLY A 38 1.88 -35.88 -2.49
CA GLY A 38 3.15 -35.17 -2.34
C GLY A 38 3.16 -34.30 -1.10
N GLU A 39 4.23 -34.38 -0.33
CA GLU A 39 4.48 -33.53 0.83
C GLU A 39 5.25 -32.26 0.42
N PRO A 40 4.94 -31.09 1.00
CA PRO A 40 5.71 -29.87 0.76
C PRO A 40 7.18 -30.02 1.13
N VAL A 41 8.06 -29.47 0.31
CA VAL A 41 9.51 -29.43 0.58
C VAL A 41 9.96 -28.00 0.90
N LEU A 42 10.78 -27.85 1.93
CA LEU A 42 11.37 -26.55 2.32
C LEU A 42 12.57 -26.18 1.46
N THR A 43 13.25 -27.18 0.89
CA THR A 43 14.45 -26.99 0.07
C THR A 43 14.38 -27.92 -1.14
N TYR A 44 14.62 -27.36 -2.30
CA TYR A 44 14.65 -28.14 -3.55
C TYR A 44 15.66 -27.55 -4.53
N ARG A 45 16.10 -28.37 -5.49
CA ARG A 45 17.03 -27.93 -6.54
C ARG A 45 16.35 -26.84 -7.40
N LYS A 46 17.06 -25.73 -7.59
CA LYS A 46 16.61 -24.64 -8.47
C LYS A 46 16.32 -25.16 -9.88
N PRO A 47 15.20 -24.82 -10.50
CA PRO A 47 14.92 -25.17 -11.89
C PRO A 47 16.01 -24.69 -12.82
N ASN A 48 16.40 -25.54 -13.79
CA ASN A 48 17.34 -25.11 -14.83
C ASN A 48 16.59 -24.30 -15.89
N VAL A 49 16.85 -22.99 -15.92
CA VAL A 49 16.27 -22.04 -16.89
C VAL A 49 17.29 -21.59 -17.95
N GLY A 50 18.38 -22.35 -18.13
CA GLY A 50 19.41 -22.09 -19.14
C GLY A 50 20.47 -21.06 -18.74
N LYS A 51 20.25 -20.30 -17.68
CA LYS A 51 21.23 -19.33 -17.14
C LYS A 51 21.05 -19.15 -15.63
N THR A 52 22.12 -18.64 -14.99
CA THR A 52 22.11 -18.31 -13.57
C THR A 52 21.72 -16.84 -13.40
N TYR A 53 20.73 -16.59 -12.53
CA TYR A 53 20.35 -15.25 -12.11
C TYR A 53 20.88 -14.98 -10.70
N PRO A 54 21.28 -13.74 -10.39
CA PRO A 54 21.66 -13.37 -9.04
C PRO A 54 20.46 -13.53 -8.09
N ILE A 55 20.73 -13.76 -6.82
CA ILE A 55 19.70 -13.70 -5.79
C ILE A 55 19.32 -12.23 -5.60
N CYS A 56 18.06 -11.92 -5.80
CA CYS A 56 17.52 -10.57 -5.62
C CYS A 56 16.14 -10.62 -4.99
N THR A 57 15.74 -9.53 -4.36
CA THR A 57 14.37 -9.30 -3.91
C THR A 57 13.59 -8.56 -5.01
N PRO A 58 12.26 -8.72 -5.09
CA PRO A 58 11.44 -7.87 -5.94
C PRO A 58 11.68 -6.38 -5.64
N GLN A 59 11.49 -5.54 -6.65
CA GLN A 59 11.55 -4.10 -6.48
C GLN A 59 10.44 -3.63 -5.52
N GLU A 60 10.80 -2.72 -4.62
CA GLU A 60 9.89 -2.16 -3.61
C GLU A 60 9.88 -0.62 -3.66
N SER A 61 11.07 -0.02 -3.83
CA SER A 61 11.20 1.42 -4.04
C SER A 61 10.98 1.76 -5.52
N ASP A 62 10.49 2.97 -5.77
CA ASP A 62 10.28 3.48 -7.12
C ASP A 62 10.65 4.96 -7.20
N GLU A 63 11.51 5.30 -8.16
CA GLU A 63 11.91 6.67 -8.46
C GLU A 63 11.04 7.26 -9.59
N PHE A 64 10.09 6.47 -10.11
CA PHE A 64 9.17 6.83 -11.19
C PHE A 64 9.88 7.37 -12.44
N ASP A 65 11.04 6.79 -12.77
CA ASP A 65 11.85 7.14 -13.92
C ASP A 65 11.44 6.39 -15.20
N GLY A 66 10.40 5.57 -15.12
CA GLY A 66 9.78 4.87 -16.24
C GLY A 66 8.52 5.53 -16.76
N TYR A 67 8.12 5.18 -17.99
CA TYR A 67 6.85 5.62 -18.59
C TYR A 67 5.68 4.68 -18.32
N THR A 68 5.89 3.68 -17.52
CA THR A 68 4.88 2.69 -17.10
C THR A 68 5.03 2.39 -15.62
N LEU A 69 3.95 1.95 -15.01
CA LEU A 69 3.95 1.56 -13.62
C LEU A 69 4.77 0.29 -13.40
N SER A 70 5.66 0.32 -12.41
CA SER A 70 6.47 -0.85 -12.03
C SER A 70 5.62 -1.95 -11.42
N PRO A 71 6.00 -3.25 -11.55
CA PRO A 71 5.16 -4.40 -11.21
C PRO A 71 4.70 -4.53 -9.76
N GLN A 72 5.37 -3.87 -8.79
CA GLN A 72 4.98 -3.88 -7.38
C GLN A 72 3.70 -3.09 -7.12
N TRP A 73 3.33 -2.17 -7.99
CA TRP A 73 2.17 -1.34 -7.85
C TRP A 73 0.90 -2.00 -8.35
N GLN A 74 -0.19 -1.72 -7.68
CA GLN A 74 -1.52 -2.14 -8.07
C GLN A 74 -2.55 -1.08 -7.69
N TRP A 75 -3.51 -0.87 -8.56
CA TRP A 75 -4.66 -0.06 -8.23
C TRP A 75 -5.62 -0.83 -7.31
N HIS A 76 -6.38 -0.11 -6.50
CA HIS A 76 -7.38 -0.72 -5.62
C HIS A 76 -8.52 -1.39 -6.40
N ALA A 77 -8.81 -0.89 -7.60
CA ALA A 77 -9.77 -1.47 -8.54
C ALA A 77 -9.17 -1.59 -9.95
N ASN A 78 -9.99 -1.94 -10.94
CA ASN A 78 -9.56 -2.02 -12.32
C ASN A 78 -9.03 -0.68 -12.82
N ILE A 79 -7.89 -0.73 -13.49
CA ILE A 79 -7.17 0.46 -13.96
C ILE A 79 -8.04 1.36 -14.85
N ASN A 80 -7.88 2.68 -14.65
CA ASN A 80 -8.41 3.70 -15.54
C ASN A 80 -7.25 4.67 -15.88
N GLU A 81 -7.03 4.89 -17.17
CA GLU A 81 -5.96 5.74 -17.69
C GLU A 81 -6.03 7.20 -17.21
N LYS A 82 -7.22 7.64 -16.79
CA LYS A 82 -7.45 9.00 -16.26
C LYS A 82 -6.93 9.20 -14.84
N TRP A 83 -6.44 8.17 -14.16
CA TRP A 83 -6.00 8.27 -12.77
C TRP A 83 -4.58 8.76 -12.61
N ALA A 84 -3.70 8.46 -13.58
CA ALA A 84 -2.30 8.83 -13.48
C ALA A 84 -1.64 9.12 -14.82
N TYR A 85 -0.56 9.88 -14.75
CA TYR A 85 0.38 10.11 -15.84
C TYR A 85 1.81 9.80 -15.35
N TYR A 86 2.57 9.07 -16.14
CA TYR A 86 3.93 8.65 -15.80
C TYR A 86 4.93 9.50 -16.60
N ALA A 87 5.62 10.40 -15.90
CA ALA A 87 6.58 11.33 -16.47
C ALA A 87 8.02 10.81 -16.32
N GLY A 88 8.34 9.71 -17.00
CA GLY A 88 9.63 9.05 -16.87
C GLY A 88 10.85 9.94 -17.14
N ASP A 89 10.75 10.89 -18.05
CA ASP A 89 11.79 11.88 -18.35
C ASP A 89 12.02 12.90 -17.21
N LYS A 90 11.05 13.03 -16.30
CA LYS A 90 11.09 13.98 -15.18
C LYS A 90 11.06 13.28 -13.83
N SER A 91 11.03 11.95 -13.83
CA SER A 91 11.06 11.11 -12.64
C SER A 91 9.98 11.48 -11.62
N TYR A 92 8.71 11.40 -12.02
CA TYR A 92 7.56 11.45 -11.12
C TYR A 92 6.34 10.74 -11.70
N VAL A 93 5.46 10.30 -10.84
CA VAL A 93 4.09 9.92 -11.20
C VAL A 93 3.13 11.04 -10.78
N ARG A 94 2.28 11.48 -11.72
CA ARG A 94 1.17 12.41 -11.44
C ARG A 94 -0.09 11.64 -11.21
N LEU A 95 -0.69 11.82 -10.04
CA LEU A 95 -2.00 11.30 -9.69
C LEU A 95 -3.02 12.43 -9.85
N TYR A 96 -3.99 12.24 -10.73
CA TYR A 96 -5.05 13.22 -10.91
C TYR A 96 -6.08 13.13 -9.78
N SER A 97 -6.56 14.29 -9.34
CA SER A 97 -7.66 14.40 -8.39
C SER A 97 -8.94 13.87 -9.03
N TYR A 98 -9.21 12.57 -8.83
CA TYR A 98 -10.34 11.87 -9.41
C TYR A 98 -11.56 11.96 -8.49
N PRO A 99 -12.78 12.19 -9.01
CA PRO A 99 -13.97 12.28 -8.18
C PRO A 99 -14.25 10.94 -7.48
N VAL A 100 -14.58 10.99 -6.20
CA VAL A 100 -15.11 9.84 -5.49
C VAL A 100 -16.51 9.52 -5.97
N VAL A 101 -16.99 8.30 -5.69
CA VAL A 101 -18.38 7.91 -6.00
C VAL A 101 -19.38 8.72 -5.16
N GLU A 102 -20.61 8.84 -5.63
CA GLU A 102 -21.65 9.63 -4.93
C GLU A 102 -21.93 9.08 -3.51
N GLU A 103 -21.88 7.75 -3.36
CA GLU A 103 -22.09 7.06 -2.08
C GLU A 103 -20.83 6.96 -1.21
N TYR A 104 -19.78 7.72 -1.52
CA TYR A 104 -18.52 7.70 -0.81
C TYR A 104 -18.69 7.86 0.71
N LYS A 105 -18.07 6.94 1.44
CA LYS A 105 -18.05 6.94 2.92
C LYS A 105 -16.64 7.13 3.47
N ASN A 106 -15.65 6.47 2.84
CA ASN A 106 -14.26 6.49 3.25
C ASN A 106 -13.36 5.96 2.12
N LEU A 107 -12.05 5.88 2.32
CA LEU A 107 -11.10 5.46 1.27
C LEU A 107 -11.27 4.01 0.78
N TRP A 108 -12.03 3.17 1.49
CA TRP A 108 -12.37 1.83 1.00
C TRP A 108 -13.18 1.87 -0.31
N ASP A 109 -13.95 2.92 -0.52
CA ASP A 109 -14.77 3.11 -1.72
C ASP A 109 -13.98 3.75 -2.88
N VAL A 110 -12.70 4.11 -2.67
CA VAL A 110 -11.87 4.81 -3.66
C VAL A 110 -11.14 3.83 -4.56
N ALA A 111 -11.50 3.81 -5.83
CA ALA A 111 -10.94 2.92 -6.84
C ALA A 111 -9.46 3.23 -7.19
N ASN A 112 -9.09 4.52 -7.17
CA ASN A 112 -7.80 5.03 -7.62
C ASN A 112 -6.75 5.17 -6.49
N LEU A 113 -6.77 4.29 -5.50
CA LEU A 113 -5.63 4.12 -4.60
C LEU A 113 -4.54 3.33 -5.32
N LEU A 114 -3.34 3.87 -5.39
CA LEU A 114 -2.15 3.22 -5.92
C LEU A 114 -1.33 2.63 -4.77
N LEU A 115 -1.33 1.32 -4.65
CA LEU A 115 -0.87 0.61 -3.48
C LEU A 115 0.16 -0.45 -3.84
N GLN A 116 1.05 -0.78 -2.92
CA GLN A 116 1.89 -1.98 -2.97
C GLN A 116 1.74 -2.78 -1.68
N LYS A 117 2.09 -4.05 -1.74
CA LYS A 117 2.09 -4.95 -0.59
C LYS A 117 3.15 -4.53 0.41
N THR A 118 2.92 -4.77 1.70
CA THR A 118 3.96 -4.64 2.72
C THR A 118 5.08 -5.62 2.46
N SER A 119 6.31 -5.17 2.53
CA SER A 119 7.49 -5.91 2.05
C SER A 119 8.24 -6.69 3.12
N SER A 120 8.04 -6.34 4.38
CA SER A 120 8.67 -6.99 5.54
C SER A 120 7.98 -6.58 6.83
N ASP A 121 8.39 -7.22 7.95
CA ASP A 121 7.87 -6.94 9.28
C ASP A 121 8.30 -5.57 9.83
N ASN A 122 9.50 -5.14 9.44
CA ASN A 122 10.09 -3.90 9.90
C ASN A 122 10.65 -3.11 8.73
N PHE A 123 9.98 -2.05 8.36
CA PHE A 123 10.39 -1.17 7.27
C PHE A 123 9.81 0.24 7.45
N SER A 124 10.30 1.17 6.67
CA SER A 124 9.70 2.49 6.50
C SER A 124 9.35 2.70 5.04
N ALA A 125 8.17 3.21 4.77
CA ALA A 125 7.79 3.76 3.47
C ALA A 125 7.82 5.28 3.56
N THR A 126 8.54 5.92 2.63
CA THR A 126 8.68 7.38 2.57
C THR A 126 8.44 7.83 1.14
N MET A 127 7.70 8.93 0.96
CA MET A 127 7.50 9.53 -0.35
C MET A 127 7.70 11.05 -0.31
N LYS A 128 8.10 11.62 -1.43
CA LYS A 128 8.09 13.07 -1.67
C LYS A 128 6.88 13.39 -2.54
N LEU A 129 6.02 14.24 -2.03
CA LEU A 129 4.73 14.61 -2.62
C LEU A 129 4.65 16.11 -2.82
N THR A 130 4.24 16.55 -4.00
CA THR A 130 3.85 17.92 -4.29
C THR A 130 2.37 17.95 -4.67
N PHE A 131 1.55 18.60 -3.87
CA PHE A 131 0.11 18.70 -4.10
C PHE A 131 -0.25 20.02 -4.77
N SER A 132 -0.91 19.93 -5.92
CA SER A 132 -1.40 21.07 -6.70
C SER A 132 -2.92 20.99 -6.83
N PRO A 133 -3.67 21.29 -5.76
CA PRO A 133 -5.14 21.23 -5.82
C PRO A 133 -5.69 22.36 -6.68
N ASN A 134 -6.87 22.16 -7.24
CA ASN A 134 -7.66 23.28 -7.73
C ASN A 134 -8.22 24.03 -6.53
N LEU A 135 -7.80 25.28 -6.34
CA LEU A 135 -8.20 26.09 -5.19
C LEU A 135 -9.70 26.34 -5.09
N LYS A 136 -10.45 26.16 -6.20
CA LYS A 136 -11.91 26.26 -6.23
C LYS A 136 -12.59 24.98 -5.74
N ASN A 137 -11.92 23.84 -5.83
CA ASN A 137 -12.45 22.54 -5.46
C ASN A 137 -12.04 22.17 -4.04
N LYS A 138 -12.80 22.61 -3.05
CA LYS A 138 -12.53 22.25 -1.66
C LYS A 138 -12.76 20.76 -1.44
N GLY A 139 -11.98 20.18 -0.52
CA GLY A 139 -12.03 18.74 -0.23
C GLY A 139 -11.22 17.87 -1.20
N GLU A 140 -10.43 18.44 -2.11
CA GLU A 140 -9.41 17.66 -2.83
C GLU A 140 -8.37 17.13 -1.84
N ARG A 141 -8.06 15.84 -1.93
CA ARG A 141 -7.24 15.11 -0.95
C ARG A 141 -6.21 14.23 -1.63
N THR A 142 -5.02 14.16 -1.04
CA THR A 142 -3.96 13.25 -1.44
C THR A 142 -3.14 12.83 -0.22
N GLY A 143 -2.36 11.77 -0.33
CA GLY A 143 -1.48 11.41 0.79
C GLY A 143 -0.94 9.99 0.76
N LEU A 144 -0.29 9.63 1.87
CA LEU A 144 0.26 8.31 2.17
C LEU A 144 -0.74 7.53 3.02
N VAL A 145 -1.12 6.34 2.59
CA VAL A 145 -2.09 5.50 3.29
C VAL A 145 -1.57 4.08 3.53
N VAL A 146 -1.87 3.54 4.71
CA VAL A 146 -1.78 2.12 5.03
C VAL A 146 -3.18 1.56 4.98
N MET A 147 -3.45 0.66 4.04
CA MET A 147 -4.79 0.21 3.67
C MET A 147 -5.00 -1.27 3.99
N GLY A 148 -5.99 -1.54 4.78
CA GLY A 148 -6.56 -2.86 5.07
C GLY A 148 -8.07 -2.72 5.31
N ARG A 149 -8.70 -3.60 6.07
CA ARG A 149 -10.09 -3.43 6.53
C ARG A 149 -10.22 -2.23 7.47
N ASP A 150 -9.15 -1.90 8.16
CA ASP A 150 -8.91 -0.65 8.82
C ASP A 150 -7.82 0.09 8.04
N TYR A 151 -7.83 1.41 8.05
CA TYR A 151 -6.74 2.17 7.45
C TYR A 151 -6.38 3.40 8.29
N ALA A 152 -5.16 3.87 8.09
CA ALA A 152 -4.72 5.17 8.55
C ALA A 152 -3.77 5.80 7.53
N GLY A 153 -3.67 7.11 7.54
CA GLY A 153 -2.81 7.81 6.60
C GLY A 153 -2.49 9.24 6.99
N LEU A 154 -1.49 9.78 6.32
CA LEU A 154 -1.17 11.21 6.31
C LEU A 154 -1.79 11.82 5.06
N ILE A 155 -2.78 12.66 5.24
CA ILE A 155 -3.60 13.19 4.16
C ILE A 155 -3.49 14.70 4.10
N LEU A 156 -3.13 15.21 2.92
CA LEU A 156 -3.21 16.63 2.58
C LEU A 156 -4.60 16.91 2.02
N GLU A 157 -5.22 17.97 2.50
CA GLU A 157 -6.53 18.41 2.04
C GLU A 157 -6.53 19.90 1.71
N ASN A 158 -7.18 20.25 0.59
CA ASN A 158 -7.47 21.61 0.21
C ASN A 158 -8.74 22.09 0.93
N THR A 159 -8.58 22.87 1.99
CA THR A 159 -9.67 23.39 2.81
C THR A 159 -9.90 24.88 2.54
N ASP A 160 -10.98 25.45 3.09
CA ASP A 160 -11.23 26.90 3.03
C ASP A 160 -10.13 27.73 3.70
N LYS A 161 -9.37 27.14 4.62
CA LYS A 161 -8.26 27.76 5.34
C LYS A 161 -6.91 27.51 4.70
N GLY A 162 -6.85 26.90 3.51
CA GLY A 162 -5.62 26.49 2.82
C GLY A 162 -5.33 25.01 2.96
N LEU A 163 -4.09 24.61 2.71
CA LEU A 163 -3.67 23.21 2.82
C LEU A 163 -3.52 22.79 4.28
N VAL A 164 -4.08 21.64 4.59
CA VAL A 164 -4.00 21.02 5.91
C VAL A 164 -3.47 19.60 5.76
N LEU A 165 -2.50 19.22 6.58
CA LEU A 165 -2.06 17.85 6.77
C LEU A 165 -2.76 17.27 7.98
N SER A 166 -3.42 16.13 7.80
CA SER A 166 -4.08 15.40 8.87
C SER A 166 -3.61 13.95 8.92
N GLN A 167 -3.44 13.43 10.13
CA GLN A 167 -3.47 11.98 10.31
C GLN A 167 -4.93 11.57 10.49
N VAL A 168 -5.39 10.70 9.60
CA VAL A 168 -6.72 10.08 9.70
C VAL A 168 -6.62 8.61 10.01
N GLU A 169 -7.64 8.08 10.66
CA GLU A 169 -7.83 6.67 10.93
C GLU A 169 -9.27 6.29 10.64
N CYS A 170 -9.48 5.12 10.06
CA CYS A 170 -10.80 4.56 9.84
C CYS A 170 -10.81 3.09 10.25
N LEU A 171 -11.48 2.79 11.35
CA LEU A 171 -11.67 1.43 11.81
C LEU A 171 -12.93 0.84 11.16
N ARG A 172 -12.82 -0.39 10.63
CA ARG A 172 -13.89 -1.08 9.90
C ARG A 172 -14.36 -0.29 8.67
N ALA A 173 -13.37 0.18 7.90
CA ALA A 173 -13.63 0.91 6.65
C ALA A 173 -14.46 0.07 5.67
N ASP A 174 -14.20 -1.25 5.61
CA ASP A 174 -14.98 -2.25 4.85
C ASP A 174 -16.47 -2.30 5.23
N LYS A 175 -16.86 -1.72 6.37
CA LYS A 175 -18.24 -1.59 6.84
C LYS A 175 -18.79 -0.16 6.70
N GLY A 176 -18.10 0.69 5.94
CA GLY A 176 -18.50 2.07 5.70
C GLY A 176 -18.48 2.95 6.94
N LYS A 177 -17.61 2.66 7.91
CA LYS A 177 -17.41 3.53 9.07
C LYS A 177 -16.71 4.82 8.66
N PRO A 178 -16.98 5.95 9.36
CA PRO A 178 -16.35 7.23 9.04
C PRO A 178 -14.87 7.27 9.43
N GLU A 179 -14.13 8.16 8.79
CA GLU A 179 -12.78 8.54 9.20
C GLU A 179 -12.82 9.37 10.49
N GLU A 180 -11.78 9.21 11.30
CA GLU A 180 -11.51 10.04 12.48
C GLU A 180 -10.18 10.77 12.28
N VAL A 181 -10.16 12.07 12.53
CA VAL A 181 -8.93 12.86 12.51
C VAL A 181 -8.23 12.73 13.86
N ARG A 182 -7.00 12.21 13.87
CA ARG A 182 -6.18 12.03 15.08
C ARG A 182 -5.26 13.21 15.36
N ALA A 183 -4.80 13.88 14.32
CA ALA A 183 -3.98 15.09 14.40
C ALA A 183 -4.16 15.92 13.13
N SER A 184 -3.96 17.23 13.22
CA SER A 184 -4.06 18.13 12.08
C SER A 184 -3.14 19.32 12.25
N VAL A 185 -2.51 19.77 11.14
CA VAL A 185 -1.64 20.94 11.10
C VAL A 185 -1.78 21.67 9.76
N PRO A 186 -1.88 23.02 9.74
CA PRO A 186 -1.86 23.77 8.50
C PRO A 186 -0.48 23.68 7.85
N LEU A 187 -0.43 23.61 6.53
CA LEU A 187 0.80 23.62 5.75
C LEU A 187 1.00 24.97 5.07
N SER A 188 2.24 25.48 5.13
CA SER A 188 2.66 26.71 4.45
C SER A 188 3.18 26.48 3.04
N GLN A 189 3.35 25.22 2.64
CA GLN A 189 3.87 24.82 1.33
C GLN A 189 3.13 23.57 0.81
N ASN A 190 3.22 23.36 -0.48
CA ASN A 190 2.54 22.26 -1.16
C ASN A 190 3.42 21.02 -1.35
N THR A 191 4.73 21.10 -1.08
CA THR A 191 5.64 19.96 -1.12
C THR A 191 5.91 19.47 0.29
N VAL A 192 5.73 18.13 0.50
CA VAL A 192 5.92 17.50 1.80
C VAL A 192 6.49 16.10 1.62
N TYR A 193 7.24 15.65 2.62
CA TYR A 193 7.74 14.29 2.71
C TYR A 193 6.92 13.54 3.76
N LEU A 194 6.25 12.49 3.34
CA LEU A 194 5.39 11.68 4.18
C LEU A 194 6.06 10.35 4.45
N LYS A 195 5.99 9.89 5.68
CA LYS A 195 6.63 8.65 6.11
C LYS A 195 5.75 7.86 7.05
N VAL A 196 5.69 6.56 6.83
CA VAL A 196 5.17 5.58 7.78
C VAL A 196 6.23 4.54 8.10
N ARG A 197 6.39 4.22 9.38
CA ARG A 197 7.24 3.15 9.87
C ARG A 197 6.37 2.00 10.36
N PHE A 198 6.55 0.84 9.74
CA PHE A 198 6.01 -0.42 10.20
C PHE A 198 6.98 -1.06 11.18
N SER A 199 6.46 -1.55 12.29
CA SER A 199 7.21 -2.32 13.27
C SER A 199 6.37 -3.47 13.79
N CYS A 200 6.91 -4.68 13.69
CA CYS A 200 6.33 -5.89 14.25
C CYS A 200 7.24 -6.38 15.37
N ASP A 201 6.76 -6.36 16.59
CA ASP A 201 7.53 -6.75 17.79
C ASP A 201 7.42 -8.24 18.14
N GLY A 202 6.80 -9.02 17.25
CA GLY A 202 6.56 -10.45 17.43
C GLY A 202 5.38 -10.77 18.35
N LYS A 203 4.68 -9.78 18.90
CA LYS A 203 3.44 -10.02 19.64
C LYS A 203 2.36 -10.57 18.73
N LYS A 204 1.68 -11.58 19.22
CA LYS A 204 0.58 -12.23 18.51
C LYS A 204 -0.74 -11.88 19.18
N ILE A 205 -1.74 -11.59 18.38
CA ILE A 205 -3.12 -11.49 18.83
C ILE A 205 -3.89 -12.70 18.31
N LYS A 206 -4.94 -13.08 19.02
CA LYS A 206 -5.83 -14.14 18.55
C LYS A 206 -6.62 -13.62 17.35
N SER A 207 -6.45 -14.29 16.22
CA SER A 207 -7.21 -13.97 15.01
C SER A 207 -8.70 -14.28 15.20
N SER A 208 -9.55 -13.49 14.58
CA SER A 208 -11.00 -13.76 14.53
C SER A 208 -11.35 -15.06 13.77
N GLU A 209 -10.40 -15.61 13.00
CA GLU A 209 -10.56 -16.82 12.19
C GLU A 209 -9.83 -18.04 12.79
N GLY A 210 -9.41 -17.97 14.04
CA GLY A 210 -8.89 -19.11 14.78
C GLY A 210 -7.37 -19.35 14.73
N GLY A 211 -6.60 -18.34 14.31
CA GLY A 211 -5.13 -18.36 14.31
C GLY A 211 -4.52 -17.32 15.25
N HIS A 212 -3.27 -17.01 15.03
CA HIS A 212 -2.58 -15.88 15.68
C HIS A 212 -1.99 -14.96 14.62
N ASP A 213 -2.38 -13.69 14.66
CA ASP A 213 -1.83 -12.66 13.80
C ASP A 213 -0.73 -11.89 14.53
N LEU A 214 0.31 -11.49 13.81
CA LEU A 214 1.31 -10.57 14.33
C LEU A 214 0.78 -9.15 14.31
N ILE A 215 1.09 -8.38 15.35
CA ILE A 215 0.73 -6.98 15.40
C ILE A 215 1.77 -6.17 14.63
N ALA A 216 1.33 -5.51 13.57
CA ALA A 216 2.12 -4.51 12.86
C ALA A 216 1.67 -3.11 13.27
N MET A 217 2.53 -2.39 14.01
CA MET A 217 2.29 -1.01 14.40
C MET A 217 2.87 -0.05 13.37
N CYS A 218 2.06 0.93 12.99
CA CYS A 218 2.42 1.99 12.07
C CYS A 218 2.56 3.31 12.81
N ASN A 219 3.73 3.94 12.70
CA ASN A 219 3.98 5.27 13.25
C ASN A 219 4.23 6.23 12.10
N PHE A 220 3.52 7.35 12.12
CA PHE A 220 3.57 8.35 11.06
C PHE A 220 4.47 9.52 11.41
N SER A 221 5.09 10.08 10.40
CA SER A 221 5.88 11.30 10.50
C SER A 221 5.89 12.05 9.18
N TYR A 222 6.10 13.36 9.23
CA TYR A 222 6.24 14.18 8.03
C TYR A 222 7.46 15.10 8.14
N SER A 223 7.87 15.64 7.01
CA SER A 223 8.95 16.63 6.93
C SER A 223 8.65 17.64 5.84
N LEU A 224 9.04 18.90 6.05
CA LEU A 224 8.93 19.96 5.06
C LEU A 224 10.21 20.12 4.25
N ASP A 225 11.35 19.63 4.73
CA ASP A 225 12.67 19.75 4.10
C ASP A 225 13.28 18.42 3.63
N GLY A 226 12.60 17.31 3.93
CA GLY A 226 13.07 15.95 3.62
C GLY A 226 14.20 15.43 4.51
N LYS A 227 14.65 16.22 5.49
CA LYS A 227 15.76 15.89 6.38
C LYS A 227 15.29 15.61 7.80
N LYS A 228 14.55 16.53 8.38
CA LYS A 228 14.03 16.40 9.73
C LYS A 228 12.57 15.94 9.68
N PHE A 229 12.33 14.72 10.16
CA PHE A 229 10.98 14.14 10.27
C PHE A 229 10.43 14.36 11.67
N GLU A 230 9.23 14.88 11.76
CA GLU A 230 8.48 15.10 12.98
C GLU A 230 7.42 14.00 13.11
N SER A 231 7.37 13.32 14.28
CA SER A 231 6.31 12.36 14.56
C SER A 231 4.96 13.06 14.55
N PHE A 232 3.95 12.43 13.97
CA PHE A 232 2.66 13.07 13.78
C PHE A 232 1.50 12.11 14.03
N GLY A 233 0.62 12.50 14.93
CA GLY A 233 -0.57 11.75 15.30
C GLY A 233 -0.30 10.58 16.24
N ALA A 234 -1.16 9.57 16.19
CA ALA A 234 -1.15 8.40 17.05
C ALA A 234 -0.63 7.15 16.30
N PRO A 235 -0.05 6.17 17.02
CA PRO A 235 0.25 4.86 16.44
C PRO A 235 -1.02 4.18 15.95
N PHE A 236 -0.94 3.52 14.79
CA PHE A 236 -2.03 2.76 14.19
C PHE A 236 -1.65 1.28 14.10
N GLN A 237 -2.56 0.40 14.47
CA GLN A 237 -2.40 -1.03 14.27
C GLN A 237 -2.92 -1.39 12.89
N ALA A 238 -2.02 -1.77 11.97
CA ALA A 238 -2.41 -2.22 10.65
C ALA A 238 -3.17 -3.56 10.73
N ARG A 239 -4.17 -3.70 9.88
CA ARG A 239 -4.93 -4.92 9.69
C ARG A 239 -4.89 -5.37 8.24
N GLU A 240 -5.14 -6.66 8.05
CA GLU A 240 -5.29 -7.26 6.74
C GLU A 240 -6.43 -6.62 5.93
N GLY A 241 -6.32 -6.70 4.61
CA GLY A 241 -7.43 -6.46 3.69
C GLY A 241 -8.33 -7.70 3.56
N GLN A 242 -9.23 -7.69 2.61
CA GLN A 242 -10.05 -8.86 2.32
C GLN A 242 -9.23 -9.84 1.46
N TRP A 243 -8.92 -11.03 2.00
CA TRP A 243 -8.13 -12.10 1.36
C TRP A 243 -6.67 -11.75 1.04
N ILE A 244 -6.18 -10.61 1.50
CA ILE A 244 -4.81 -10.12 1.27
C ILE A 244 -4.28 -9.45 2.54
N GLY A 245 -2.96 -9.27 2.62
CA GLY A 245 -2.34 -8.48 3.68
C GLY A 245 -2.63 -6.97 3.55
N ALA A 246 -2.13 -6.21 4.50
CA ALA A 246 -2.14 -4.76 4.40
C ALA A 246 -1.29 -4.28 3.21
N LYS A 247 -1.63 -3.12 2.70
CA LYS A 247 -0.92 -2.44 1.62
C LYS A 247 -0.53 -1.03 2.05
N VAL A 248 0.45 -0.47 1.40
CA VAL A 248 0.88 0.91 1.60
C VAL A 248 0.97 1.61 0.25
N GLY A 249 0.61 2.87 0.19
CA GLY A 249 0.69 3.64 -1.05
C GLY A 249 0.07 5.01 -0.96
N MET A 250 -0.49 5.48 -2.05
CA MET A 250 -0.87 6.88 -2.28
C MET A 250 -2.14 7.00 -3.11
N PHE A 251 -2.71 8.19 -3.12
CA PHE A 251 -3.92 8.48 -3.87
C PHE A 251 -4.06 9.99 -4.13
N CYS A 252 -4.96 10.35 -5.03
CA CYS A 252 -5.44 11.73 -5.18
C CYS A 252 -6.92 11.70 -5.56
N THR A 253 -7.76 12.36 -4.76
CA THR A 253 -9.22 12.34 -4.92
C THR A 253 -9.82 13.72 -4.72
N ARG A 254 -11.05 13.88 -5.17
CA ARG A 254 -11.91 15.04 -4.89
C ARG A 254 -13.33 14.60 -4.55
N PRO A 255 -14.14 15.47 -3.95
CA PRO A 255 -15.57 15.20 -3.78
C PRO A 255 -16.25 14.83 -5.11
N ALA A 256 -17.41 14.18 -5.03
CA ALA A 256 -18.21 13.75 -6.19
C ALA A 256 -18.81 14.94 -6.96
N ILE A 257 -17.95 15.88 -7.37
CA ILE A 257 -18.30 17.05 -8.15
C ILE A 257 -17.90 16.80 -9.60
N VAL A 258 -18.84 16.91 -10.51
CA VAL A 258 -18.58 16.80 -11.95
C VAL A 258 -17.92 18.10 -12.43
N THR A 259 -16.59 18.08 -12.50
CA THR A 259 -15.77 19.16 -13.05
C THR A 259 -14.62 18.57 -13.86
N ASN A 260 -14.15 19.28 -14.87
CA ASN A 260 -13.03 18.88 -15.73
C ASN A 260 -11.69 19.49 -15.27
N ASP A 261 -11.69 20.28 -14.20
CA ASP A 261 -10.56 21.06 -13.73
C ASP A 261 -10.06 20.65 -12.32
N GLY A 262 -10.06 19.37 -12.05
CA GLY A 262 -9.46 18.83 -10.81
C GLY A 262 -7.96 19.10 -10.72
N GLY A 263 -7.44 19.19 -9.49
CA GLY A 263 -6.02 19.28 -9.22
C GLY A 263 -5.28 17.93 -9.40
N TRP A 264 -4.04 17.87 -8.94
CA TRP A 264 -3.21 16.67 -9.00
C TRP A 264 -2.17 16.64 -7.87
N ALA A 265 -1.59 15.49 -7.71
CA ALA A 265 -0.45 15.26 -6.83
C ALA A 265 0.69 14.64 -7.64
N ASP A 266 1.88 15.25 -7.59
CA ASP A 266 3.09 14.70 -8.16
C ASP A 266 3.88 14.00 -7.06
N VAL A 267 4.25 12.76 -7.29
CA VAL A 267 5.10 11.97 -6.40
C VAL A 267 6.42 11.69 -7.10
N ASP A 268 7.50 12.30 -6.60
CA ASP A 268 8.83 12.19 -7.20
C ASP A 268 9.42 10.80 -6.99
N TRP A 269 9.19 10.22 -5.83
CA TRP A 269 9.66 8.89 -5.48
C TRP A 269 8.89 8.29 -4.30
N PHE A 270 8.91 6.97 -4.23
CA PHE A 270 8.41 6.19 -3.11
C PHE A 270 9.47 5.18 -2.68
N ARG A 271 10.02 5.32 -1.49
CA ARG A 271 11.16 4.54 -1.03
C ARG A 271 10.82 3.67 0.17
N ILE A 272 11.17 2.40 0.05
CA ILE A 272 11.11 1.42 1.13
C ILE A 272 12.52 1.25 1.71
N THR A 273 12.62 1.38 3.01
CA THR A 273 13.87 1.17 3.75
C THR A 273 13.66 0.12 4.82
N LYS A 274 14.32 -1.01 4.70
CA LYS A 274 14.32 -2.08 5.71
C LYS A 274 15.34 -1.80 6.81
N LYS A 275 15.03 -2.24 8.01
CA LYS A 275 15.96 -2.20 9.15
C LYS A 275 16.50 -3.59 9.43
#